data_2c22c4943599e7de1f5d1428f05c630c
#
_entry.id   2c22c4943599e7de1f5d1428f05c630c
#
_cell.length_a   1.000
_cell.length_b   1.000
_cell.length_c   1.000
_cell.angle_alpha   90.00
_cell.angle_beta   90.00
_cell.angle_gamma   90.00
#
_symmetry.space_group_name_H-M   'P 1'
#
loop_
_entity.id
_entity.type
_entity.pdbx_description
1 polymer ?
#
loop_
_entity_poly.entity_id
_entity_poly.type
_entity_poly.pdbx_seq_one_letter_code
_entity_poly.pdbx_strand_id
1 'polypeptide(L)'
;MSRENQMNNVGVFEMAERREKRAAEQQDMLARCGLPLVCINMNIAGPVKRGALIDWAFFRALNAAANGFKGKIRGFAFTNEKTGIEAMLAVDAAAESLKKQAESIEKEFPEGRLFDIDVIGTDGLKLSRNVPRKCLICGQPAAACARSRTHSAEELRKATAELLKKAAAQHYSELAAQALIREVHTTPKPGLVDENNSGANDDMDAALFELSTEAVQPFFAQMAKIALDAVCTAASGFSGDFSGGAAFGGSILPKGAVSSLKQTGILAEKAMLAATGGVNTHRGAIFSIGLAVCAAALSAAGAEGHLPLRENAGERIAKLAGKLAEAFDYERNSGSN
;
A
#
# COMPACT_ATOMS: atom_id res chain seq x y z
N MET A 1 -24.34 6.44 -12.23
CA MET A 1 -23.35 7.06 -11.30
C MET A 1 -24.08 7.31 -9.99
N SER A 2 -23.68 6.65 -8.89
CA SER A 2 -24.29 6.85 -7.57
C SER A 2 -24.06 8.28 -7.07
N ARG A 3 -24.95 8.80 -6.21
CA ARG A 3 -24.83 10.14 -5.60
C ARG A 3 -23.49 10.32 -4.84
N GLU A 4 -22.93 9.27 -4.26
CA GLU A 4 -21.63 9.30 -3.59
C GLU A 4 -20.44 9.56 -4.55
N ASN A 5 -20.49 9.05 -5.79
CA ASN A 5 -19.47 9.32 -6.79
C ASN A 5 -19.45 10.80 -7.25
N GLN A 6 -20.55 11.53 -7.12
CA GLN A 6 -20.58 12.97 -7.41
C GLN A 6 -19.99 13.81 -6.26
N MET A 7 -20.12 13.37 -5.01
CA MET A 7 -19.59 14.12 -3.84
C MET A 7 -18.06 14.10 -3.74
N ASN A 8 -17.38 13.11 -4.35
CA ASN A 8 -15.92 12.98 -4.29
C ASN A 8 -15.18 13.61 -5.48
N ASN A 9 -15.90 14.14 -6.47
CA ASN A 9 -15.29 14.79 -7.62
C ASN A 9 -14.84 16.21 -7.27
N VAL A 10 -13.58 16.51 -7.56
CA VAL A 10 -12.97 17.82 -7.38
C VAL A 10 -13.03 18.60 -8.69
N GLY A 11 -13.58 19.80 -8.64
CA GLY A 11 -13.66 20.71 -9.78
C GLY A 11 -12.33 21.40 -10.06
N VAL A 12 -12.21 21.97 -11.26
CA VAL A 12 -11.01 22.71 -11.66
C VAL A 12 -10.79 23.93 -10.77
N PHE A 13 -11.87 24.64 -10.40
CA PHE A 13 -11.82 25.81 -9.53
C PHE A 13 -11.38 25.43 -8.10
N GLU A 14 -11.91 24.35 -7.54
CA GLU A 14 -11.50 23.86 -6.22
C GLU A 14 -10.00 23.53 -6.19
N MET A 15 -9.48 22.91 -7.27
CA MET A 15 -8.05 22.62 -7.40
C MET A 15 -7.20 23.88 -7.56
N ALA A 16 -7.70 24.93 -8.25
CA ALA A 16 -7.00 26.18 -8.37
C ALA A 16 -6.92 26.89 -7.01
N GLU A 17 -8.05 27.02 -6.32
CA GLU A 17 -8.12 27.60 -4.97
C GLU A 17 -7.20 26.89 -3.98
N ARG A 18 -7.17 25.52 -3.99
CA ARG A 18 -6.27 24.77 -3.11
C ARG A 18 -4.79 25.04 -3.42
N ARG A 19 -4.44 25.21 -4.71
CA ARG A 19 -3.07 25.55 -5.12
C ARG A 19 -2.65 26.94 -4.61
N GLU A 20 -3.53 27.91 -4.68
CA GLU A 20 -3.28 29.25 -4.15
C GLU A 20 -3.10 29.25 -2.64
N LYS A 21 -3.99 28.57 -1.91
CA LYS A 21 -3.87 28.38 -0.45
C LYS A 21 -2.55 27.68 -0.09
N ARG A 22 -2.19 26.63 -0.79
CA ARG A 22 -0.93 25.92 -0.58
C ARG A 22 0.29 26.83 -0.78
N ALA A 23 0.28 27.66 -1.83
CA ALA A 23 1.36 28.61 -2.07
C ALA A 23 1.51 29.63 -0.94
N ALA A 24 0.40 30.13 -0.39
CA ALA A 24 0.40 31.03 0.77
C ALA A 24 0.92 30.31 2.04
N GLU A 25 0.46 29.08 2.29
CA GLU A 25 0.93 28.24 3.41
C GLU A 25 2.42 27.93 3.34
N GLN A 26 2.95 27.72 2.13
CA GLN A 26 4.38 27.51 1.87
C GLN A 26 5.19 28.77 2.21
N GLN A 27 4.75 29.93 1.76
CA GLN A 27 5.41 31.22 2.06
C GLN A 27 5.40 31.52 3.56
N ASP A 28 4.27 31.31 4.23
CA ASP A 28 4.16 31.47 5.69
C ASP A 28 5.13 30.54 6.46
N MET A 29 5.19 29.27 6.06
CA MET A 29 6.10 28.31 6.72
C MET A 29 7.58 28.66 6.45
N LEU A 30 7.95 29.10 5.24
CA LEU A 30 9.29 29.58 4.93
C LEU A 30 9.65 30.80 5.79
N ALA A 31 8.74 31.77 5.91
CA ALA A 31 8.97 32.96 6.73
C ALA A 31 9.15 32.64 8.22
N ARG A 32 8.37 31.69 8.75
CA ARG A 32 8.44 31.27 10.16
C ARG A 32 9.68 30.42 10.48
N CYS A 33 10.03 29.49 9.60
CA CYS A 33 11.08 28.51 9.89
C CYS A 33 12.46 28.90 9.32
N GLY A 34 12.54 29.71 8.27
CA GLY A 34 13.80 30.06 7.59
C GLY A 34 14.53 28.87 6.97
N LEU A 35 13.82 27.76 6.73
CA LEU A 35 14.39 26.48 6.27
C LEU A 35 13.73 26.03 4.98
N PRO A 36 14.41 25.21 4.14
CA PRO A 36 13.79 24.61 2.97
C PRO A 36 12.60 23.73 3.33
N LEU A 37 11.61 23.65 2.44
CA LEU A 37 10.42 22.85 2.62
C LEU A 37 10.44 21.61 1.73
N VAL A 38 10.01 20.47 2.30
CA VAL A 38 9.63 19.26 1.58
C VAL A 38 8.11 19.19 1.57
N CYS A 39 7.51 19.33 0.39
CA CYS A 39 6.07 19.32 0.20
C CYS A 39 5.66 17.99 -0.42
N ILE A 40 4.79 17.26 0.24
CA ILE A 40 4.35 15.91 -0.15
C ILE A 40 2.87 15.96 -0.52
N ASN A 41 2.55 15.50 -1.71
CA ASN A 41 1.18 15.28 -2.17
C ASN A 41 1.15 14.13 -3.18
N MET A 42 -0.05 13.79 -3.70
CA MET A 42 -0.24 12.71 -4.66
C MET A 42 -0.56 13.25 -6.05
N ASN A 43 0.12 12.73 -7.06
CA ASN A 43 -0.13 13.05 -8.46
C ASN A 43 -1.18 12.10 -9.05
N ILE A 44 -2.46 12.38 -8.78
CA ILE A 44 -3.60 11.58 -9.23
C ILE A 44 -4.31 12.28 -10.38
N ALA A 45 -4.42 11.59 -11.52
CA ALA A 45 -5.15 12.09 -12.69
C ALA A 45 -6.68 12.01 -12.48
N GLY A 46 -7.41 12.92 -13.10
CA GLY A 46 -8.87 12.96 -13.05
C GLY A 46 -9.44 13.69 -11.83
N PRO A 47 -10.76 13.70 -11.66
CA PRO A 47 -11.45 14.49 -10.63
C PRO A 47 -11.42 13.84 -9.24
N VAL A 48 -11.23 12.52 -9.14
CA VAL A 48 -11.17 11.80 -7.86
C VAL A 48 -9.74 11.89 -7.32
N LYS A 49 -9.56 12.61 -6.20
CA LYS A 49 -8.25 12.86 -5.58
C LYS A 49 -8.02 12.05 -4.29
N ARG A 50 -9.06 11.41 -3.79
CA ARG A 50 -9.09 10.68 -2.54
C ARG A 50 -9.60 9.25 -2.74
N GLY A 51 -9.20 8.38 -1.87
CA GLY A 51 -9.60 6.99 -1.77
C GLY A 51 -8.64 6.25 -0.86
N ALA A 52 -9.08 5.18 -0.23
CA ALA A 52 -8.30 4.50 0.81
C ALA A 52 -6.89 4.11 0.35
N LEU A 53 -6.76 3.53 -0.85
CA LEU A 53 -5.44 3.18 -1.40
C LEU A 53 -4.59 4.39 -1.79
N ILE A 54 -5.20 5.52 -2.20
CA ILE A 54 -4.48 6.77 -2.45
C ILE A 54 -3.95 7.33 -1.14
N ASP A 55 -4.79 7.35 -0.11
CA ASP A 55 -4.44 7.84 1.21
C ASP A 55 -3.37 6.95 1.87
N TRP A 56 -3.50 5.62 1.74
CA TRP A 56 -2.49 4.66 2.15
C TRP A 56 -1.12 4.96 1.49
N ALA A 57 -1.09 5.17 0.18
CA ALA A 57 0.14 5.48 -0.55
C ALA A 57 0.75 6.83 -0.11
N PHE A 58 -0.10 7.85 0.15
CA PHE A 58 0.34 9.13 0.69
C PHE A 58 1.05 8.95 2.04
N PHE A 59 0.47 8.18 2.97
CA PHE A 59 1.09 7.94 4.27
C PHE A 59 2.38 7.14 4.17
N ARG A 60 2.54 6.28 3.18
CA ARG A 60 3.82 5.63 2.91
C ARG A 60 4.89 6.63 2.47
N ALA A 61 4.56 7.56 1.56
CA ALA A 61 5.46 8.63 1.15
C ALA A 61 5.83 9.53 2.34
N LEU A 62 4.84 9.93 3.15
CA LEU A 62 5.06 10.75 4.34
C LEU A 62 5.95 10.05 5.37
N ASN A 63 5.71 8.78 5.65
CA ASN A 63 6.54 7.99 6.58
C ASN A 63 7.97 7.82 6.06
N ALA A 64 8.15 7.56 4.77
CA ALA A 64 9.48 7.48 4.17
C ALA A 64 10.24 8.81 4.30
N ALA A 65 9.59 9.93 4.01
CA ALA A 65 10.16 11.26 4.17
C ALA A 65 10.47 11.58 5.65
N ALA A 66 9.54 11.30 6.56
CA ALA A 66 9.74 11.52 7.99
C ALA A 66 10.91 10.71 8.55
N ASN A 67 11.07 9.46 8.15
CA ASN A 67 12.20 8.62 8.52
C ASN A 67 13.51 9.10 7.89
N GLY A 68 13.49 9.46 6.60
CA GLY A 68 14.65 9.94 5.88
C GLY A 68 15.17 11.28 6.42
N PHE A 69 14.28 12.13 6.94
CA PHE A 69 14.63 13.42 7.54
C PHE A 69 14.59 13.41 9.07
N LYS A 70 14.59 12.23 9.70
CA LYS A 70 14.54 12.09 11.15
C LYS A 70 15.62 12.94 11.85
N GLY A 71 15.21 13.68 12.89
CA GLY A 71 16.08 14.56 13.66
C GLY A 71 16.38 15.93 13.02
N LYS A 72 15.95 16.14 11.76
CA LYS A 72 16.15 17.42 11.01
C LYS A 72 14.84 18.19 10.79
N ILE A 73 13.69 17.60 11.03
CA ILE A 73 12.39 18.25 10.85
C ILE A 73 12.20 19.28 11.98
N ARG A 74 11.94 20.55 11.61
CA ARG A 74 11.73 21.68 12.54
C ARG A 74 10.32 22.27 12.44
N GLY A 75 9.59 21.97 11.38
CA GLY A 75 8.21 22.39 11.19
C GLY A 75 7.42 21.35 10.44
N PHE A 76 6.12 21.26 10.74
CA PHE A 76 5.19 20.33 10.11
C PHE A 76 3.84 20.99 9.91
N ALA A 77 3.25 20.85 8.74
CA ALA A 77 1.87 21.18 8.45
C ALA A 77 1.22 20.03 7.69
N PHE A 78 -0.06 19.83 7.94
CA PHE A 78 -0.84 18.75 7.37
C PHE A 78 -2.22 19.22 6.97
N THR A 79 -2.64 18.90 5.75
CA THR A 79 -3.96 19.23 5.22
C THR A 79 -4.65 17.95 4.77
N ASN A 80 -5.90 17.79 5.16
CA ASN A 80 -6.73 16.66 4.82
C ASN A 80 -8.06 17.14 4.23
N GLU A 81 -8.07 17.36 2.92
CA GLU A 81 -9.20 17.90 2.20
C GLU A 81 -9.66 16.98 1.06
N LYS A 82 -10.81 17.27 0.47
CA LYS A 82 -11.34 16.59 -0.72
C LYS A 82 -10.38 16.65 -1.91
N THR A 83 -9.61 17.72 -2.03
CA THR A 83 -8.60 17.97 -3.07
C THR A 83 -7.35 17.10 -2.96
N GLY A 84 -7.21 16.36 -1.86
CA GLY A 84 -6.12 15.47 -1.54
C GLY A 84 -5.59 15.67 -0.12
N ILE A 85 -4.73 14.74 0.30
CA ILE A 85 -3.93 14.92 1.51
C ILE A 85 -2.60 15.57 1.11
N GLU A 86 -2.13 16.50 1.92
CA GLU A 86 -0.87 17.21 1.72
C GLU A 86 -0.11 17.33 3.04
N ALA A 87 1.21 17.26 2.98
CA ALA A 87 2.08 17.54 4.10
C ALA A 87 3.22 18.45 3.69
N MET A 88 3.66 19.31 4.60
CA MET A 88 4.82 20.16 4.45
C MET A 88 5.75 19.96 5.65
N LEU A 89 7.03 19.76 5.39
CA LEU A 89 8.09 19.59 6.38
C LEU A 89 9.12 20.71 6.18
N ALA A 90 9.36 21.55 7.19
CA ALA A 90 10.52 22.43 7.21
C ALA A 90 11.72 21.62 7.73
N VAL A 91 12.77 21.47 6.93
CA VAL A 91 13.86 20.52 7.19
C VAL A 91 15.20 21.23 7.22
N ASP A 92 15.96 21.02 8.29
CA ASP A 92 17.28 21.59 8.54
C ASP A 92 18.35 20.80 7.76
N ALA A 93 18.40 21.05 6.44
CA ALA A 93 19.38 20.48 5.52
C ALA A 93 19.41 21.29 4.21
N ALA A 94 20.48 21.12 3.40
CA ALA A 94 20.59 21.76 2.10
C ALA A 94 19.48 21.31 1.13
N ALA A 95 18.84 22.23 0.43
CA ALA A 95 17.71 21.97 -0.46
C ALA A 95 18.04 20.94 -1.55
N GLU A 96 19.26 20.95 -2.09
CA GLU A 96 19.74 20.00 -3.10
C GLU A 96 19.83 18.58 -2.54
N SER A 97 20.25 18.43 -1.27
CA SER A 97 20.28 17.13 -0.59
C SER A 97 18.86 16.59 -0.36
N LEU A 98 17.94 17.47 0.08
CA LEU A 98 16.53 17.12 0.24
C LEU A 98 15.92 16.70 -1.09
N LYS A 99 16.26 17.38 -2.20
CA LYS A 99 15.76 17.03 -3.53
C LYS A 99 16.24 15.66 -3.99
N LYS A 100 17.50 15.33 -3.80
CA LYS A 100 18.05 14.00 -4.12
C LYS A 100 17.32 12.90 -3.32
N GLN A 101 17.09 13.13 -2.04
CA GLN A 101 16.41 12.17 -1.17
C GLN A 101 14.91 12.04 -1.53
N ALA A 102 14.23 13.13 -1.87
CA ALA A 102 12.86 13.11 -2.38
C ALA A 102 12.75 12.27 -3.68
N GLU A 103 13.68 12.45 -4.61
CA GLU A 103 13.73 11.65 -5.84
C GLU A 103 14.08 10.18 -5.58
N SER A 104 14.87 9.87 -4.54
CA SER A 104 15.15 8.48 -4.10
C SER A 104 13.88 7.81 -3.58
N ILE A 105 13.12 8.47 -2.71
CA ILE A 105 11.83 7.98 -2.19
C ILE A 105 10.88 7.68 -3.35
N GLU A 106 10.76 8.58 -4.33
CA GLU A 106 9.88 8.36 -5.49
C GLU A 106 10.32 7.18 -6.39
N LYS A 107 11.58 6.77 -6.34
CA LYS A 107 12.12 5.62 -7.12
C LYS A 107 12.02 4.30 -6.35
N GLU A 108 12.13 4.35 -5.05
CA GLU A 108 12.22 3.19 -4.17
C GLU A 108 10.90 2.43 -4.06
N PHE A 109 9.78 3.15 -4.13
CA PHE A 109 8.46 2.56 -3.96
C PHE A 109 7.82 2.17 -5.29
N PRO A 110 7.14 1.02 -5.40
CA PRO A 110 6.38 0.64 -6.59
C PRO A 110 5.37 1.69 -7.02
N GLU A 111 4.67 2.30 -6.05
CA GLU A 111 3.71 3.38 -6.25
C GLU A 111 4.34 4.79 -6.30
N GLY A 112 5.64 4.90 -6.16
CA GLY A 112 6.36 6.18 -6.09
C GLY A 112 6.17 7.08 -7.30
N ARG A 113 5.75 6.51 -8.45
CA ARG A 113 5.34 7.29 -9.62
C ARG A 113 4.14 8.22 -9.32
N LEU A 114 3.33 7.89 -8.34
CA LEU A 114 2.19 8.69 -7.89
C LEU A 114 2.58 9.70 -6.81
N PHE A 115 3.74 9.58 -6.20
CA PHE A 115 4.23 10.56 -5.24
C PHE A 115 4.61 11.85 -5.94
N ASP A 116 4.27 12.99 -5.35
CA ASP A 116 4.69 14.31 -5.79
C ASP A 116 5.38 15.01 -4.63
N ILE A 117 6.69 14.78 -4.53
CA ILE A 117 7.53 15.29 -3.47
C ILE A 117 8.37 16.44 -4.01
N ASP A 118 7.92 17.65 -3.70
CA ASP A 118 8.57 18.88 -4.13
C ASP A 118 9.44 19.46 -3.02
N VAL A 119 10.56 20.05 -3.41
CA VAL A 119 11.43 20.79 -2.50
C VAL A 119 11.44 22.26 -2.90
N ILE A 120 11.21 23.13 -1.90
CA ILE A 120 11.25 24.59 -2.06
C ILE A 120 12.43 25.10 -1.25
N GLY A 121 13.32 25.86 -1.89
CA GLY A 121 14.47 26.51 -1.25
C GLY A 121 14.04 27.62 -0.31
N THR A 122 14.97 28.09 0.50
CA THR A 122 14.76 29.26 1.38
C THR A 122 14.48 30.56 0.63
N ASP A 123 14.83 30.59 -0.66
CA ASP A 123 14.50 31.65 -1.61
C ASP A 123 13.03 31.58 -2.15
N GLY A 124 12.27 30.58 -1.73
CA GLY A 124 10.91 30.33 -2.18
C GLY A 124 10.83 29.65 -3.56
N LEU A 125 11.96 29.30 -4.18
CA LEU A 125 11.95 28.66 -5.49
C LEU A 125 11.87 27.13 -5.37
N LYS A 126 11.03 26.54 -6.21
CA LYS A 126 10.89 25.08 -6.32
C LYS A 126 12.09 24.50 -7.09
N LEU A 127 12.78 23.52 -6.52
CA LEU A 127 13.87 22.82 -7.17
C LEU A 127 13.35 21.92 -8.28
N SER A 128 13.95 22.07 -9.47
CA SER A 128 13.62 21.26 -10.65
C SER A 128 14.11 19.82 -10.53
N ARG A 129 13.46 18.91 -11.26
CA ARG A 129 13.93 17.52 -11.43
C ARG A 129 14.99 17.43 -12.52
N ASN A 130 15.97 16.57 -12.29
CA ASN A 130 16.97 16.26 -13.31
C ASN A 130 16.40 15.38 -14.44
N VAL A 131 15.46 14.50 -14.12
CA VAL A 131 14.87 13.55 -15.08
C VAL A 131 13.35 13.74 -15.15
N PRO A 132 12.78 14.00 -16.34
CA PRO A 132 11.34 14.12 -16.50
C PRO A 132 10.60 12.84 -16.11
N ARG A 133 9.41 13.00 -15.50
CA ARG A 133 8.53 11.87 -15.16
C ARG A 133 8.03 11.17 -16.42
N LYS A 134 8.03 9.84 -16.40
CA LYS A 134 7.42 9.02 -17.46
C LYS A 134 5.90 8.92 -17.26
N CYS A 135 5.19 8.76 -18.36
CA CYS A 135 3.76 8.46 -18.36
C CYS A 135 3.52 7.09 -17.69
N LEU A 136 2.45 7.01 -16.90
CA LEU A 136 2.08 5.78 -16.19
C LEU A 136 1.71 4.62 -17.13
N ILE A 137 1.20 4.94 -18.34
CA ILE A 137 0.69 3.95 -19.29
C ILE A 137 1.75 3.59 -20.36
N CYS A 138 2.27 4.60 -21.08
CA CYS A 138 3.11 4.35 -22.25
C CYS A 138 4.61 4.60 -22.05
N GLY A 139 5.03 5.04 -20.84
CA GLY A 139 6.43 5.30 -20.55
C GLY A 139 7.05 6.52 -21.23
N GLN A 140 6.35 7.23 -22.13
CA GLN A 140 6.77 8.48 -22.74
C GLN A 140 6.82 9.62 -21.70
N PRO A 141 7.45 10.78 -21.99
CA PRO A 141 7.41 11.91 -21.08
C PRO A 141 5.97 12.29 -20.68
N ALA A 142 5.68 12.29 -19.39
CA ALA A 142 4.31 12.50 -18.87
C ALA A 142 3.72 13.86 -19.31
N ALA A 143 4.56 14.90 -19.39
CA ALA A 143 4.14 16.22 -19.85
C ALA A 143 3.71 16.23 -21.33
N ALA A 144 4.32 15.39 -22.18
CA ALA A 144 3.92 15.26 -23.58
C ALA A 144 2.53 14.59 -23.69
N CYS A 145 2.34 13.46 -22.99
CA CYS A 145 1.05 12.76 -22.95
C CYS A 145 -0.07 13.63 -22.37
N ALA A 146 0.22 14.45 -21.35
CA ALA A 146 -0.75 15.36 -20.75
C ALA A 146 -1.19 16.47 -21.73
N ARG A 147 -0.24 17.07 -22.46
CA ARG A 147 -0.54 18.11 -23.48
C ARG A 147 -1.31 17.56 -24.67
N SER A 148 -0.91 16.40 -25.19
CA SER A 148 -1.56 15.75 -26.35
C SER A 148 -2.83 14.97 -25.98
N ARG A 149 -3.15 14.83 -24.68
CA ARG A 149 -4.25 14.01 -24.19
C ARG A 149 -4.23 12.59 -24.77
N THR A 150 -3.03 11.99 -24.88
CA THR A 150 -2.82 10.67 -25.47
C THR A 150 -3.64 9.57 -24.78
N HIS A 151 -3.85 9.71 -23.47
CA HIS A 151 -4.62 8.77 -22.65
C HIS A 151 -5.82 9.49 -22.04
N SER A 152 -6.94 8.80 -22.01
CA SER A 152 -8.15 9.26 -21.34
C SER A 152 -7.97 9.29 -19.81
N ALA A 153 -8.77 10.11 -19.13
CA ALA A 153 -8.79 10.14 -17.67
C ALA A 153 -9.18 8.78 -17.07
N GLU A 154 -10.02 8.01 -17.76
CA GLU A 154 -10.46 6.68 -17.35
C GLU A 154 -9.32 5.66 -17.45
N GLU A 155 -8.52 5.66 -18.52
CA GLU A 155 -7.34 4.80 -18.65
C GLU A 155 -6.30 5.10 -17.56
N LEU A 156 -6.05 6.39 -17.29
CA LEU A 156 -5.14 6.81 -16.23
C LEU A 156 -5.65 6.39 -14.85
N ARG A 157 -6.97 6.48 -14.61
CA ARG A 157 -7.59 6.04 -13.37
C ARG A 157 -7.43 4.53 -13.16
N LYS A 158 -7.70 3.73 -14.20
CA LYS A 158 -7.51 2.27 -14.16
C LYS A 158 -6.04 1.89 -13.89
N ALA A 159 -5.10 2.51 -14.61
CA ALA A 159 -3.68 2.28 -14.42
C ALA A 159 -3.21 2.66 -13.01
N THR A 160 -3.73 3.77 -12.45
CA THR A 160 -3.45 4.18 -11.07
C THR A 160 -3.99 3.16 -10.07
N ALA A 161 -5.22 2.70 -10.24
CA ALA A 161 -5.83 1.70 -9.35
C ALA A 161 -5.05 0.38 -9.37
N GLU A 162 -4.67 -0.11 -10.55
CA GLU A 162 -3.87 -1.33 -10.70
C GLU A 162 -2.47 -1.20 -10.06
N LEU A 163 -1.82 -0.04 -10.23
CA LEU A 163 -0.54 0.24 -9.58
C LEU A 163 -0.67 0.21 -8.05
N LEU A 164 -1.69 0.86 -7.50
CA LEU A 164 -1.92 0.91 -6.05
C LEU A 164 -2.25 -0.47 -5.46
N LYS A 165 -3.11 -1.25 -6.12
CA LYS A 165 -3.42 -2.63 -5.71
C LYS A 165 -2.17 -3.51 -5.72
N LYS A 166 -1.37 -3.44 -6.79
CA LYS A 166 -0.11 -4.18 -6.89
C LYS A 166 0.87 -3.77 -5.79
N ALA A 167 1.02 -2.47 -5.55
CA ALA A 167 1.92 -1.94 -4.53
C ALA A 167 1.49 -2.38 -3.11
N ALA A 168 0.20 -2.32 -2.80
CA ALA A 168 -0.32 -2.79 -1.51
C ALA A 168 -0.11 -4.30 -1.33
N ALA A 169 -0.40 -5.10 -2.36
CA ALA A 169 -0.18 -6.54 -2.32
C ALA A 169 1.30 -6.89 -2.09
N GLN A 170 2.21 -6.23 -2.80
CA GLN A 170 3.64 -6.43 -2.63
C GLN A 170 4.09 -6.03 -1.22
N HIS A 171 3.69 -4.84 -0.74
CA HIS A 171 4.05 -4.35 0.59
C HIS A 171 3.67 -5.31 1.70
N TYR A 172 2.42 -5.81 1.71
CA TYR A 172 1.97 -6.71 2.77
C TYR A 172 2.58 -8.10 2.65
N SER A 173 2.92 -8.55 1.45
CA SER A 173 3.68 -9.80 1.27
C SER A 173 5.12 -9.68 1.80
N GLU A 174 5.77 -8.53 1.60
CA GLU A 174 7.10 -8.24 2.14
C GLU A 174 7.09 -8.20 3.68
N LEU A 175 6.07 -7.58 4.26
CA LEU A 175 5.89 -7.57 5.72
C LEU A 175 5.66 -8.98 6.28
N ALA A 176 4.89 -9.81 5.58
CA ALA A 176 4.68 -11.21 5.96
C ALA A 176 5.98 -12.02 5.92
N ALA A 177 6.76 -11.88 4.84
CA ALA A 177 8.07 -12.53 4.74
C ALA A 177 9.02 -12.06 5.85
N GLN A 178 9.09 -10.76 6.12
CA GLN A 178 9.87 -10.22 7.23
C GLN A 178 9.41 -10.76 8.60
N ALA A 179 8.11 -10.96 8.79
CA ALA A 179 7.58 -11.52 10.03
C ALA A 179 7.98 -12.98 10.21
N LEU A 180 7.93 -13.79 9.14
CA LEU A 180 8.38 -15.18 9.15
C LEU A 180 9.89 -15.29 9.43
N ILE A 181 10.70 -14.45 8.78
CA ILE A 181 12.16 -14.41 9.03
C ILE A 181 12.46 -13.99 10.48
N ARG A 182 11.78 -12.96 10.99
CA ARG A 182 11.97 -12.53 12.40
C ARG A 182 11.51 -13.60 13.38
N GLU A 183 10.46 -14.36 13.05
CA GLU A 183 9.96 -15.44 13.87
C GLU A 183 11.03 -16.54 14.02
N VAL A 184 11.64 -17.00 12.93
CA VAL A 184 12.64 -18.07 12.98
C VAL A 184 13.93 -17.62 13.69
N HIS A 185 14.31 -16.33 13.59
CA HIS A 185 15.46 -15.77 14.30
C HIS A 185 15.19 -15.36 15.76
N THR A 186 13.96 -15.49 16.24
CA THR A 186 13.65 -15.24 17.65
C THR A 186 14.11 -16.43 18.50
N THR A 187 14.93 -16.15 19.52
CA THR A 187 15.49 -17.17 20.43
C THR A 187 15.44 -16.68 21.89
N PRO A 188 15.26 -17.57 22.91
CA PRO A 188 15.03 -19.01 22.77
C PRO A 188 13.58 -19.37 22.46
N LYS A 189 13.36 -20.42 21.65
CA LYS A 189 12.04 -21.02 21.40
C LYS A 189 12.06 -22.51 21.79
N PRO A 190 11.74 -22.87 23.03
CA PRO A 190 11.81 -24.26 23.47
C PRO A 190 10.99 -25.20 22.59
N GLY A 191 11.63 -26.23 22.01
CA GLY A 191 11.02 -27.23 21.17
C GLY A 191 10.72 -26.82 19.72
N LEU A 192 10.98 -25.57 19.35
CA LEU A 192 10.81 -25.06 17.99
C LEU A 192 12.16 -24.71 17.36
N VAL A 193 12.20 -24.64 16.04
CA VAL A 193 13.37 -24.16 15.31
C VAL A 193 13.58 -22.68 15.62
N ASP A 194 14.83 -22.35 15.99
CA ASP A 194 15.26 -20.97 16.19
C ASP A 194 16.67 -20.75 15.60
N GLU A 195 17.23 -19.57 15.75
CA GLU A 195 18.54 -19.21 15.22
C GLU A 195 19.67 -20.15 15.70
N ASN A 196 19.53 -20.75 16.88
CA ASN A 196 20.61 -21.52 17.55
C ASN A 196 20.41 -23.03 17.52
N ASN A 197 19.17 -23.49 17.26
CA ASN A 197 18.90 -24.94 17.29
C ASN A 197 17.62 -25.32 16.50
N SER A 198 17.53 -26.62 16.19
CA SER A 198 16.40 -27.20 15.43
C SER A 198 15.20 -27.58 16.31
N GLY A 199 15.24 -27.28 17.61
CA GLY A 199 14.19 -27.69 18.54
C GLY A 199 13.99 -29.19 18.60
N ALA A 200 12.77 -29.65 18.37
CA ALA A 200 12.41 -31.09 18.35
C ALA A 200 12.42 -31.69 16.92
N ASN A 201 12.96 -30.98 15.93
CA ASN A 201 12.94 -31.38 14.52
C ASN A 201 14.38 -31.68 14.06
N ASP A 202 14.63 -32.88 13.52
CA ASP A 202 15.95 -33.29 13.01
C ASP A 202 16.16 -32.86 11.53
N ASP A 203 15.10 -32.45 10.83
CA ASP A 203 15.07 -32.18 9.40
C ASP A 203 14.87 -30.68 9.06
N MET A 204 14.90 -29.79 10.07
CA MET A 204 14.64 -28.37 9.91
C MET A 204 15.69 -27.51 10.62
N ASP A 205 16.08 -26.42 9.97
CA ASP A 205 16.94 -25.38 10.55
C ASP A 205 16.47 -23.99 10.08
N ALA A 206 17.08 -22.92 10.62
CA ALA A 206 16.72 -21.56 10.27
C ALA A 206 16.89 -21.25 8.77
N ALA A 207 17.96 -21.78 8.14
CA ALA A 207 18.23 -21.57 6.72
C ALA A 207 17.14 -22.20 5.84
N LEU A 208 16.60 -23.35 6.23
CA LEU A 208 15.49 -23.99 5.51
C LEU A 208 14.20 -23.17 5.61
N PHE A 209 13.94 -22.53 6.76
CA PHE A 209 12.82 -21.59 6.93
C PHE A 209 12.97 -20.33 6.09
N GLU A 210 14.19 -19.80 5.93
CA GLU A 210 14.47 -18.67 5.05
C GLU A 210 14.17 -19.01 3.58
N LEU A 211 14.70 -20.14 3.08
CA LEU A 211 14.42 -20.63 1.72
C LEU A 211 12.92 -20.83 1.48
N SER A 212 12.25 -21.42 2.45
CA SER A 212 10.81 -21.59 2.41
C SER A 212 10.06 -20.25 2.35
N THR A 213 10.48 -19.27 3.14
CA THR A 213 9.88 -17.93 3.16
C THR A 213 10.01 -17.24 1.81
N GLU A 214 11.20 -17.30 1.18
CA GLU A 214 11.43 -16.77 -0.16
C GLU A 214 10.51 -17.45 -1.20
N ALA A 215 10.34 -18.75 -1.11
CA ALA A 215 9.50 -19.52 -2.02
C ALA A 215 8.00 -19.18 -1.90
N VAL A 216 7.49 -18.89 -0.68
CA VAL A 216 6.06 -18.62 -0.45
C VAL A 216 5.69 -17.15 -0.59
N GLN A 217 6.61 -16.23 -0.43
CA GLN A 217 6.36 -14.77 -0.49
C GLN A 217 5.60 -14.32 -1.74
N PRO A 218 5.92 -14.75 -2.99
CA PRO A 218 5.18 -14.34 -4.19
C PRO A 218 3.70 -14.72 -4.14
N PHE A 219 3.36 -15.82 -3.48
CA PHE A 219 1.98 -16.28 -3.33
C PHE A 219 1.19 -15.43 -2.33
N PHE A 220 1.83 -14.90 -1.29
CA PHE A 220 1.20 -13.90 -0.41
C PHE A 220 0.81 -12.63 -1.19
N ALA A 221 1.69 -12.13 -2.07
CA ALA A 221 1.35 -11.01 -2.94
C ALA A 221 0.18 -11.33 -3.88
N GLN A 222 0.16 -12.54 -4.45
CA GLN A 222 -0.94 -12.99 -5.30
C GLN A 222 -2.27 -13.10 -4.52
N MET A 223 -2.26 -13.64 -3.30
CA MET A 223 -3.43 -13.72 -2.43
C MET A 223 -4.00 -12.33 -2.12
N ALA A 224 -3.14 -11.38 -1.70
CA ALA A 224 -3.55 -10.00 -1.45
C ALA A 224 -4.15 -9.34 -2.71
N LYS A 225 -3.55 -9.56 -3.87
CA LYS A 225 -4.04 -9.02 -5.15
C LYS A 225 -5.42 -9.61 -5.52
N ILE A 226 -5.63 -10.91 -5.34
CA ILE A 226 -6.94 -11.57 -5.55
C ILE A 226 -8.00 -10.93 -4.64
N ALA A 227 -7.69 -10.74 -3.35
CA ALA A 227 -8.61 -10.12 -2.40
C ALA A 227 -8.95 -8.67 -2.80
N LEU A 228 -7.95 -7.87 -3.16
CA LEU A 228 -8.14 -6.48 -3.61
C LEU A 228 -8.95 -6.41 -4.92
N ASP A 229 -8.70 -7.29 -5.87
CA ASP A 229 -9.43 -7.31 -7.15
C ASP A 229 -10.90 -7.70 -6.96
N ALA A 230 -11.18 -8.56 -5.98
CA ALA A 230 -12.53 -8.99 -5.68
C ALA A 230 -13.41 -7.88 -5.10
N VAL A 231 -12.82 -6.92 -4.35
CA VAL A 231 -13.57 -5.88 -3.64
C VAL A 231 -13.40 -4.48 -4.24
N CYS A 232 -12.26 -4.19 -4.84
CA CYS A 232 -12.01 -2.92 -5.52
C CYS A 232 -12.53 -2.99 -6.95
N THR A 233 -13.81 -2.75 -7.14
CA THR A 233 -14.41 -2.73 -8.48
C THR A 233 -13.84 -1.61 -9.33
N ALA A 234 -14.03 -1.70 -10.65
CA ALA A 234 -13.61 -0.66 -11.59
C ALA A 234 -14.29 0.71 -11.31
N ALA A 235 -15.43 0.74 -10.65
CA ALA A 235 -16.16 1.96 -10.29
C ALA A 235 -15.55 2.65 -9.05
N SER A 236 -15.03 1.89 -8.09
CA SER A 236 -14.46 2.39 -6.84
C SER A 236 -12.93 2.37 -6.80
N GLY A 237 -12.24 2.03 -7.83
CA GLY A 237 -10.82 1.77 -8.08
C GLY A 237 -9.77 2.06 -7.01
N PHE A 238 -10.06 2.98 -6.06
CA PHE A 238 -9.17 3.39 -4.99
C PHE A 238 -9.67 3.03 -3.59
N SER A 239 -10.90 2.52 -3.49
CA SER A 239 -11.51 2.09 -2.23
C SER A 239 -12.34 0.84 -2.48
N GLY A 240 -12.37 -0.08 -1.52
CA GLY A 240 -13.26 -1.23 -1.56
C GLY A 240 -14.71 -0.79 -1.29
N ASP A 241 -15.67 -1.35 -2.04
CA ASP A 241 -17.07 -1.28 -1.66
C ASP A 241 -17.39 -2.45 -0.74
N PHE A 242 -17.33 -2.18 0.57
CA PHE A 242 -17.61 -3.17 1.61
C PHE A 242 -19.05 -3.15 2.11
N SER A 243 -19.92 -2.30 1.53
CA SER A 243 -21.38 -2.35 1.76
C SER A 243 -22.00 -3.67 1.26
N GLY A 244 -21.21 -4.46 0.51
CA GLY A 244 -21.57 -5.71 -0.12
C GLY A 244 -21.56 -6.98 0.74
N GLY A 245 -21.47 -6.90 2.06
CA GLY A 245 -21.71 -8.10 2.90
C GLY A 245 -23.05 -8.78 2.61
N ALA A 246 -24.05 -8.01 2.18
CA ALA A 246 -25.30 -8.51 1.64
C ALA A 246 -25.18 -9.02 0.18
N ALA A 247 -24.25 -8.50 -0.62
CA ALA A 247 -24.09 -8.86 -2.03
C ALA A 247 -23.44 -10.24 -2.24
N PHE A 248 -22.68 -10.72 -1.25
CA PHE A 248 -21.99 -12.02 -1.33
C PHE A 248 -22.58 -13.08 -0.35
N GLY A 249 -23.83 -12.92 0.08
CA GLY A 249 -24.50 -13.89 0.96
C GLY A 249 -23.87 -13.97 2.36
N GLY A 250 -23.38 -12.84 2.90
CA GLY A 250 -22.74 -12.75 4.21
C GLY A 250 -21.21 -12.93 4.20
N SER A 251 -20.61 -13.30 3.07
CA SER A 251 -19.15 -13.40 2.92
C SER A 251 -18.54 -12.06 2.51
N ILE A 252 -17.31 -11.78 2.95
CA ILE A 252 -16.51 -10.61 2.54
C ILE A 252 -16.04 -10.73 1.09
N LEU A 253 -15.80 -11.96 0.61
CA LEU A 253 -15.31 -12.23 -0.73
C LEU A 253 -16.31 -13.06 -1.54
N PRO A 254 -16.41 -12.85 -2.86
CA PRO A 254 -17.19 -13.72 -3.73
C PRO A 254 -16.57 -15.13 -3.80
N LYS A 255 -17.41 -16.16 -4.01
CA LYS A 255 -16.99 -17.58 -4.06
C LYS A 255 -15.80 -17.81 -5.01
N GLY A 256 -15.79 -17.16 -6.18
CA GLY A 256 -14.68 -17.29 -7.13
C GLY A 256 -13.34 -16.79 -6.58
N ALA A 257 -13.34 -15.74 -5.76
CA ALA A 257 -12.12 -15.24 -5.13
C ALA A 257 -11.63 -16.21 -4.03
N VAL A 258 -12.55 -16.78 -3.23
CA VAL A 258 -12.21 -17.79 -2.21
C VAL A 258 -11.60 -19.03 -2.87
N SER A 259 -12.17 -19.50 -3.98
CA SER A 259 -11.63 -20.62 -4.76
C SER A 259 -10.23 -20.32 -5.31
N SER A 260 -10.01 -19.10 -5.84
CA SER A 260 -8.69 -18.65 -6.32
C SER A 260 -7.65 -18.58 -5.19
N LEU A 261 -8.06 -18.11 -4.00
CA LEU A 261 -7.19 -18.08 -2.81
C LEU A 261 -6.79 -19.49 -2.36
N LYS A 262 -7.74 -20.46 -2.33
CA LYS A 262 -7.45 -21.87 -2.04
C LYS A 262 -6.42 -22.44 -3.01
N GLN A 263 -6.62 -22.23 -4.31
CA GLN A 263 -5.69 -22.68 -5.34
C GLN A 263 -4.31 -22.06 -5.18
N THR A 264 -4.24 -20.77 -4.87
CA THR A 264 -2.97 -20.08 -4.62
C THR A 264 -2.26 -20.65 -3.38
N GLY A 265 -3.00 -20.99 -2.31
CA GLY A 265 -2.45 -21.65 -1.13
C GLY A 265 -1.83 -23.03 -1.45
N ILE A 266 -2.51 -23.84 -2.27
CA ILE A 266 -1.99 -25.13 -2.74
C ILE A 266 -0.70 -24.96 -3.55
N LEU A 267 -0.64 -23.94 -4.41
CA LEU A 267 0.57 -23.62 -5.18
C LEU A 267 1.72 -23.14 -4.28
N ALA A 268 1.43 -22.33 -3.27
CA ALA A 268 2.39 -21.91 -2.27
C ALA A 268 2.98 -23.09 -1.50
N GLU A 269 2.12 -24.04 -1.09
CA GLU A 269 2.58 -25.28 -0.42
C GLU A 269 3.49 -26.11 -1.32
N LYS A 270 3.14 -26.27 -2.59
CA LYS A 270 4.00 -26.97 -3.55
C LYS A 270 5.35 -26.28 -3.74
N ALA A 271 5.37 -24.95 -3.82
CA ALA A 271 6.60 -24.17 -3.92
C ALA A 271 7.47 -24.32 -2.66
N MET A 272 6.86 -24.26 -1.48
CA MET A 272 7.53 -24.54 -0.20
C MET A 272 8.20 -25.92 -0.21
N LEU A 273 7.45 -26.99 -0.51
CA LEU A 273 7.97 -28.34 -0.54
C LEU A 273 9.09 -28.52 -1.57
N ALA A 274 8.98 -27.88 -2.73
CA ALA A 274 10.03 -27.91 -3.74
C ALA A 274 11.31 -27.21 -3.27
N ALA A 275 11.22 -26.08 -2.58
CA ALA A 275 12.35 -25.33 -2.07
C ALA A 275 13.04 -26.05 -0.89
N THR A 276 12.26 -26.77 -0.07
CA THR A 276 12.73 -27.42 1.16
C THR A 276 13.09 -28.91 0.99
N GLY A 277 13.09 -29.43 -0.24
CA GLY A 277 13.34 -30.85 -0.47
C GLY A 277 12.24 -31.78 0.09
N GLY A 278 11.01 -31.30 0.21
CA GLY A 278 9.87 -32.04 0.72
C GLY A 278 9.56 -31.82 2.21
N VAL A 279 10.35 -31.00 2.90
CA VAL A 279 10.15 -30.70 4.32
C VAL A 279 9.04 -29.66 4.50
N ASN A 280 8.10 -29.93 5.39
CA ASN A 280 6.96 -29.05 5.67
C ASN A 280 7.30 -28.01 6.73
N THR A 281 7.80 -26.86 6.31
CA THR A 281 8.19 -25.74 7.21
C THR A 281 7.04 -24.79 7.53
N HIS A 282 6.21 -24.41 6.53
CA HIS A 282 5.26 -23.29 6.63
C HIS A 282 3.81 -23.62 6.24
N ARG A 283 3.38 -24.89 6.14
CA ARG A 283 2.01 -25.24 5.72
C ARG A 283 0.92 -24.48 6.49
N GLY A 284 0.99 -24.49 7.83
CA GLY A 284 0.05 -23.75 8.68
C GLY A 284 0.16 -22.23 8.50
N ALA A 285 1.39 -21.73 8.36
CA ALA A 285 1.67 -20.32 8.15
C ALA A 285 1.14 -19.82 6.79
N ILE A 286 1.24 -20.62 5.72
CA ILE A 286 0.68 -20.26 4.39
C ILE A 286 -0.80 -19.92 4.51
N PHE A 287 -1.58 -20.67 5.26
CA PHE A 287 -3.00 -20.37 5.47
C PHE A 287 -3.20 -19.14 6.36
N SER A 288 -2.66 -19.13 7.56
CA SER A 288 -2.91 -18.08 8.56
C SER A 288 -2.31 -16.73 8.14
N ILE A 289 -1.06 -16.71 7.66
CA ILE A 289 -0.40 -15.50 7.18
C ILE A 289 -1.01 -15.04 5.85
N GLY A 290 -1.40 -15.97 4.96
CA GLY A 290 -2.12 -15.65 3.73
C GLY A 290 -3.43 -14.89 4.00
N LEU A 291 -4.23 -15.34 4.98
CA LEU A 291 -5.43 -14.61 5.43
C LEU A 291 -5.09 -13.25 6.03
N ALA A 292 -4.05 -13.16 6.85
CA ALA A 292 -3.61 -11.90 7.46
C ALA A 292 -3.15 -10.89 6.40
N VAL A 293 -2.43 -11.33 5.37
CA VAL A 293 -1.99 -10.49 4.23
C VAL A 293 -3.19 -9.99 3.44
N CYS A 294 -4.16 -10.86 3.14
CA CYS A 294 -5.41 -10.44 2.50
C CYS A 294 -6.15 -9.40 3.35
N ALA A 295 -6.29 -9.65 4.66
CA ALA A 295 -6.96 -8.75 5.58
C ALA A 295 -6.26 -7.39 5.67
N ALA A 296 -4.93 -7.36 5.74
CA ALA A 296 -4.15 -6.13 5.77
C ALA A 296 -4.30 -5.32 4.47
N ALA A 297 -4.25 -5.97 3.32
CA ALA A 297 -4.45 -5.33 2.02
C ALA A 297 -5.89 -4.78 1.88
N LEU A 298 -6.89 -5.52 2.32
CA LEU A 298 -8.28 -5.08 2.35
C LEU A 298 -8.52 -3.92 3.32
N SER A 299 -7.87 -3.93 4.49
CA SER A 299 -7.92 -2.81 5.44
C SER A 299 -7.33 -1.53 4.82
N ALA A 300 -6.20 -1.64 4.10
CA ALA A 300 -5.63 -0.51 3.35
C ALA A 300 -6.57 0.01 2.25
N ALA A 301 -7.40 -0.85 1.67
CA ALA A 301 -8.44 -0.47 0.70
C ALA A 301 -9.74 0.05 1.34
N GLY A 302 -9.77 0.22 2.67
CA GLY A 302 -10.91 0.78 3.39
C GLY A 302 -12.01 -0.23 3.73
N ALA A 303 -11.69 -1.52 3.85
CA ALA A 303 -12.64 -2.59 4.14
C ALA A 303 -13.50 -2.37 5.40
N GLU A 304 -13.08 -1.53 6.29
CA GLU A 304 -13.69 -1.31 7.60
C GLU A 304 -14.33 0.08 7.75
N GLY A 305 -14.47 0.83 6.63
CA GLY A 305 -14.93 2.21 6.67
C GLY A 305 -13.86 3.15 7.25
N HIS A 306 -14.18 4.44 7.39
CA HIS A 306 -13.33 5.40 8.08
C HIS A 306 -13.42 5.19 9.60
N LEU A 307 -12.75 4.15 10.11
CA LEU A 307 -12.67 3.91 11.55
C LEU A 307 -11.70 4.92 12.19
N PRO A 308 -12.03 5.43 13.39
CA PRO A 308 -11.17 6.39 14.08
C PRO A 308 -9.82 5.75 14.39
N LEU A 309 -8.76 6.56 14.33
CA LEU A 309 -7.34 6.25 14.62
C LEU A 309 -7.08 5.58 16.00
N ARG A 310 -8.12 5.28 16.78
CA ARG A 310 -8.04 4.76 18.16
C ARG A 310 -8.03 3.23 18.27
N GLU A 311 -8.44 2.48 17.23
CA GLU A 311 -8.35 1.02 17.29
C GLU A 311 -6.97 0.55 16.78
N ASN A 312 -6.40 -0.42 17.49
CA ASN A 312 -5.13 -1.06 17.09
C ASN A 312 -5.29 -1.72 15.71
N ALA A 313 -4.44 -1.32 14.75
CA ALA A 313 -4.47 -1.87 13.40
C ALA A 313 -4.38 -3.40 13.37
N GLY A 314 -3.63 -4.01 14.29
CA GLY A 314 -3.52 -5.45 14.45
C GLY A 314 -4.84 -6.12 14.79
N GLU A 315 -5.64 -5.53 15.69
CA GLU A 315 -6.97 -6.06 16.04
C GLU A 315 -7.94 -6.03 14.87
N ARG A 316 -7.93 -4.94 14.09
CA ARG A 316 -8.75 -4.83 12.88
C ARG A 316 -8.39 -5.89 11.85
N ILE A 317 -7.08 -6.04 11.57
CA ILE A 317 -6.58 -7.06 10.64
C ILE A 317 -6.95 -8.46 11.14
N ALA A 318 -6.83 -8.74 12.43
CA ALA A 318 -7.20 -10.04 13.02
C ALA A 318 -8.70 -10.33 12.89
N LYS A 319 -9.56 -9.35 13.17
CA LYS A 319 -11.03 -9.48 12.97
C LYS A 319 -11.37 -9.73 11.50
N LEU A 320 -10.74 -9.01 10.58
CA LEU A 320 -10.96 -9.17 9.15
C LEU A 320 -10.45 -10.54 8.65
N ALA A 321 -9.30 -11.00 9.14
CA ALA A 321 -8.78 -12.33 8.84
C ALA A 321 -9.71 -13.43 9.34
N GLY A 322 -10.30 -13.27 10.53
CA GLY A 322 -11.33 -14.18 11.06
C GLY A 322 -12.56 -14.28 10.13
N LYS A 323 -13.10 -13.16 9.68
CA LYS A 323 -14.22 -13.15 8.72
C LYS A 323 -13.84 -13.76 7.37
N LEU A 324 -12.59 -13.61 6.93
CA LEU A 324 -12.11 -14.30 5.73
C LEU A 324 -12.05 -15.82 5.95
N ALA A 325 -11.60 -16.28 7.12
CA ALA A 325 -11.58 -17.71 7.46
C ALA A 325 -12.97 -18.34 7.43
N GLU A 326 -14.00 -17.66 7.95
CA GLU A 326 -15.40 -18.10 7.88
C GLU A 326 -15.87 -18.34 6.44
N ALA A 327 -15.41 -17.53 5.48
CA ALA A 327 -15.74 -17.72 4.07
C ALA A 327 -15.17 -19.03 3.49
N PHE A 328 -14.02 -19.48 4.00
CA PHE A 328 -13.45 -20.79 3.63
C PHE A 328 -14.22 -21.97 4.21
N ASP A 329 -14.75 -21.84 5.42
CA ASP A 329 -15.54 -22.89 6.07
C ASP A 329 -16.94 -23.03 5.44
N TYR A 330 -17.56 -21.93 5.04
CA TYR A 330 -18.86 -21.94 4.38
C TYR A 330 -18.85 -22.74 3.07
N GLU A 331 -17.82 -22.63 2.25
CA GLU A 331 -17.69 -23.45 1.03
C GLU A 331 -17.47 -24.93 1.32
N ARG A 332 -16.81 -25.26 2.44
CA ARG A 332 -16.59 -26.65 2.87
C ARG A 332 -17.92 -27.35 3.21
N ASN A 333 -18.84 -26.62 3.84
CA ASN A 333 -20.13 -27.13 4.28
C ASN A 333 -21.20 -27.09 3.18
N SER A 334 -21.09 -26.22 2.18
CA SER A 334 -22.02 -26.10 1.05
C SER A 334 -21.75 -27.05 -0.12
N GLY A 335 -20.61 -27.74 -0.12
CA GLY A 335 -20.22 -28.74 -1.12
C GLY A 335 -20.57 -30.18 -0.76
N SER A 336 -21.29 -30.40 0.34
CA SER A 336 -21.66 -31.74 0.86
C SER A 336 -23.14 -32.06 0.68
N ASN A 337 -23.82 -31.47 -0.33
CA ASN A 337 -25.18 -31.87 -0.72
C ASN A 337 -25.19 -32.38 -2.16
#